data_97f5507cef4f79a0f66c7e071aa6b634
#
_entry.id   97f5507cef4f79a0f66c7e071aa6b634
#
_cell.length_a   1.000
_cell.length_b   1.000
_cell.length_c   1.000
_cell.angle_alpha   90.00
_cell.angle_beta   90.00
_cell.angle_gamma   90.00
#
_symmetry.space_group_name_H-M   'P 1'
#
loop_
_entity.id
_entity.type
_entity.pdbx_description
1 polymer ?
#
loop_
_entity_poly.entity_id
_entity_poly.type
_entity_poly.pdbx_seq_one_letter_code
_entity_poly.pdbx_strand_id
1 'polypeptide(L)'
;VLCEMWNCPYHNDALKTAYLRHDESLEALKETARSNKIWIVAGSICADKYNRCYILNSDGDIVCSYDKTHLFEFHNKQDYCENEVFVPGSHLQCFDTPWGKCGILLCYDIRFPEVSRILAQNGAQILFCPAAFNEQATKKHWRLFTQTRALENEVFLCGVAPAKYTYKNYTSGGHSILVDGFGNIVVELGEEEACKVVDIDLNDINKV
;
A
#
# COMPACT_ATOMS: atom_id res chain seq x y z
N VAL A 1 5.71 5.43 4.77
CA VAL A 1 4.68 4.74 3.95
C VAL A 1 3.32 5.36 4.24
N LEU A 2 2.54 5.69 3.19
CA LEU A 2 1.17 6.17 3.30
C LEU A 2 0.18 5.07 2.88
N CYS A 3 -1.11 5.25 3.20
CA CYS A 3 -2.16 4.31 2.81
C CYS A 3 -2.63 4.53 1.37
N GLU A 4 -3.47 3.63 0.85
CA GLU A 4 -4.11 3.76 -0.46
C GLU A 4 -5.06 4.97 -0.47
N MET A 5 -5.04 5.75 -1.58
CA MET A 5 -5.91 6.92 -1.82
C MET A 5 -5.96 7.90 -0.64
N TRP A 6 -4.81 8.16 -0.02
CA TRP A 6 -4.69 8.93 1.23
C TRP A 6 -5.17 10.39 1.13
N ASN A 7 -5.22 10.95 -0.07
CA ASN A 7 -5.61 12.35 -0.33
C ASN A 7 -7.10 12.56 -0.60
N CYS A 8 -7.92 11.49 -0.56
CA CYS A 8 -9.37 11.58 -0.73
C CYS A 8 -10.07 10.40 -0.04
N PRO A 9 -11.37 10.52 0.30
CA PRO A 9 -12.14 9.38 0.78
C PRO A 9 -12.20 8.25 -0.26
N TYR A 10 -12.06 7.00 0.19
CA TYR A 10 -12.15 5.81 -0.66
C TYR A 10 -13.62 5.49 -0.99
N HIS A 11 -14.17 6.25 -1.94
CA HIS A 11 -15.55 6.12 -2.42
C HIS A 11 -15.66 6.67 -3.84
N ASN A 12 -16.40 6.00 -4.73
CA ASN A 12 -16.46 6.35 -6.16
C ASN A 12 -16.74 7.82 -6.45
N ASP A 13 -17.64 8.46 -5.69
CA ASP A 13 -17.94 9.89 -5.89
C ASP A 13 -16.71 10.79 -5.61
N ALA A 14 -15.91 10.47 -4.59
CA ALA A 14 -14.70 11.22 -4.28
C ALA A 14 -13.57 10.87 -5.26
N LEU A 15 -13.42 9.59 -5.61
CA LEU A 15 -12.39 9.10 -6.52
C LEU A 15 -12.53 9.72 -7.92
N LYS A 16 -13.76 9.93 -8.42
CA LYS A 16 -14.03 10.54 -9.72
C LYS A 16 -13.44 11.96 -9.89
N THR A 17 -13.17 12.66 -8.80
CA THR A 17 -12.59 14.02 -8.82
C THR A 17 -11.20 14.09 -8.18
N ALA A 18 -10.69 12.97 -7.67
CA ALA A 18 -9.41 12.93 -6.94
C ALA A 18 -8.20 13.31 -7.82
N TYR A 19 -8.28 13.08 -9.13
CA TYR A 19 -7.23 13.48 -10.07
C TYR A 19 -6.93 15.00 -10.06
N LEU A 20 -7.90 15.83 -9.68
CA LEU A 20 -7.72 17.28 -9.57
C LEU A 20 -6.70 17.70 -8.49
N ARG A 21 -6.42 16.79 -7.54
CA ARG A 21 -5.44 17.00 -6.48
C ARG A 21 -4.10 16.32 -6.74
N HIS A 22 -3.93 15.70 -7.92
CA HIS A 22 -2.73 14.91 -8.23
C HIS A 22 -1.45 15.73 -8.07
N ASP A 23 -1.33 16.83 -8.80
CA ASP A 23 -0.09 17.63 -8.83
C ASP A 23 0.22 18.25 -7.47
N GLU A 24 -0.78 18.81 -6.78
CA GLU A 24 -0.62 19.33 -5.41
C GLU A 24 -0.12 18.25 -4.45
N SER A 25 -0.74 17.08 -4.49
CA SER A 25 -0.36 15.94 -3.62
C SER A 25 1.05 15.45 -3.93
N LEU A 26 1.40 15.32 -5.21
CA LEU A 26 2.71 14.83 -5.62
C LEU A 26 3.82 15.81 -5.26
N GLU A 27 3.62 17.12 -5.48
CA GLU A 27 4.60 18.14 -5.09
C GLU A 27 4.79 18.22 -3.57
N ALA A 28 3.71 18.10 -2.79
CA ALA A 28 3.81 18.02 -1.33
C ALA A 28 4.64 16.83 -0.86
N LEU A 29 4.49 15.66 -1.50
CA LEU A 29 5.29 14.48 -1.21
C LEU A 29 6.77 14.65 -1.57
N LYS A 30 7.06 15.21 -2.75
CA LYS A 30 8.43 15.50 -3.18
C LYS A 30 9.14 16.47 -2.21
N GLU A 31 8.45 17.53 -1.82
CA GLU A 31 8.99 18.51 -0.86
C GLU A 31 9.20 17.87 0.52
N THR A 32 8.25 17.03 0.97
CA THR A 32 8.38 16.29 2.24
C THR A 32 9.58 15.35 2.22
N ALA A 33 9.78 14.59 1.14
CA ALA A 33 10.92 13.70 0.98
C ALA A 33 12.25 14.47 1.02
N ARG A 34 12.34 15.57 0.27
CA ARG A 34 13.52 16.42 0.16
C ARG A 34 13.88 17.12 1.46
N SER A 35 12.90 17.73 2.11
CA SER A 35 13.11 18.52 3.34
C SER A 35 13.48 17.65 4.53
N ASN A 36 12.97 16.42 4.60
CA ASN A 36 13.23 15.49 5.70
C ASN A 36 14.30 14.44 5.37
N LYS A 37 14.83 14.43 4.15
CA LYS A 37 15.82 13.45 3.67
C LYS A 37 15.36 11.99 3.88
N ILE A 38 14.11 11.71 3.54
CA ILE A 38 13.49 10.38 3.67
C ILE A 38 13.02 9.84 2.32
N TRP A 39 13.01 8.52 2.21
CA TRP A 39 12.30 7.84 1.13
C TRP A 39 10.81 7.74 1.49
N ILE A 40 9.95 7.84 0.48
CA ILE A 40 8.51 7.75 0.67
C ILE A 40 7.91 6.71 -0.28
N VAL A 41 7.25 5.70 0.30
CA VAL A 41 6.24 4.91 -0.41
C VAL A 41 4.94 5.69 -0.27
N ALA A 42 4.50 6.30 -1.36
CA ALA A 42 3.52 7.38 -1.35
C ALA A 42 2.06 6.90 -1.24
N GLY A 43 1.85 5.69 -0.72
CA GLY A 43 0.51 5.11 -0.68
C GLY A 43 -0.06 4.96 -2.08
N SER A 44 -1.18 5.60 -2.36
CA SER A 44 -1.57 5.87 -3.74
C SER A 44 -2.42 7.13 -3.86
N ILE A 45 -2.46 7.68 -5.05
CA ILE A 45 -3.31 8.80 -5.46
C ILE A 45 -3.87 8.53 -6.85
N CYS A 46 -4.95 9.22 -7.20
CA CYS A 46 -5.50 9.16 -8.55
C CYS A 46 -4.56 9.93 -9.50
N ALA A 47 -3.96 9.21 -10.47
CA ALA A 47 -3.09 9.77 -11.49
C ALA A 47 -3.68 9.42 -12.87
N ASP A 48 -4.14 10.42 -13.60
CA ASP A 48 -4.93 10.25 -14.83
C ASP A 48 -6.16 9.33 -14.56
N LYS A 49 -6.05 8.09 -14.98
CA LYS A 49 -7.06 7.05 -14.82
C LYS A 49 -6.54 5.85 -14.02
N TYR A 50 -5.46 6.01 -13.25
CA TYR A 50 -4.84 4.92 -12.48
C TYR A 50 -4.90 5.21 -10.98
N ASN A 51 -5.07 4.16 -10.20
CA ASN A 51 -4.76 4.13 -8.77
C ASN A 51 -3.24 3.90 -8.67
N ARG A 52 -2.46 4.99 -8.51
CA ARG A 52 -0.99 4.98 -8.66
C ARG A 52 -0.26 5.25 -7.37
N CYS A 53 0.68 4.38 -7.04
CA CYS A 53 1.70 4.61 -6.02
C CYS A 53 2.97 5.17 -6.66
N TYR A 54 3.54 6.20 -6.05
CA TYR A 54 4.87 6.74 -6.39
C TYR A 54 5.87 6.33 -5.31
N ILE A 55 7.10 6.06 -5.73
CA ILE A 55 8.24 5.85 -4.84
C ILE A 55 9.18 7.02 -5.00
N LEU A 56 9.44 7.73 -3.92
CA LEU A 56 10.29 8.93 -3.89
C LEU A 56 11.56 8.65 -3.10
N ASN A 57 12.69 9.10 -3.62
CA ASN A 57 13.96 9.09 -2.88
C ASN A 57 14.09 10.29 -1.92
N SER A 58 15.18 10.35 -1.17
CA SER A 58 15.46 11.42 -0.21
C SER A 58 15.72 12.79 -0.85
N ASP A 59 15.86 12.87 -2.16
CA ASP A 59 16.01 14.13 -2.90
C ASP A 59 14.68 14.60 -3.51
N GLY A 60 13.62 13.83 -3.29
CA GLY A 60 12.28 14.11 -3.80
C GLY A 60 12.08 13.70 -5.25
N ASP A 61 13.00 12.91 -5.81
CA ASP A 61 12.87 12.39 -7.17
C ASP A 61 12.00 11.13 -7.18
N ILE A 62 11.21 10.97 -8.23
CA ILE A 62 10.44 9.77 -8.47
C ILE A 62 11.38 8.65 -8.96
N VAL A 63 11.56 7.62 -8.15
CA VAL A 63 12.37 6.44 -8.51
C VAL A 63 11.58 5.54 -9.46
N CYS A 64 10.32 5.27 -9.14
CA CYS A 64 9.38 4.53 -9.97
C CYS A 64 7.94 4.80 -9.55
N SER A 65 7.01 4.25 -10.31
CA SER A 65 5.59 4.24 -9.96
C SER A 65 4.97 2.87 -10.25
N TYR A 66 3.89 2.58 -9.56
CA TYR A 66 3.11 1.35 -9.71
C TYR A 66 1.63 1.68 -9.88
N ASP A 67 1.02 1.18 -10.93
CA ASP A 67 -0.41 1.25 -11.17
C ASP A 67 -1.06 -0.06 -10.70
N LYS A 68 -2.06 0.04 -9.83
CA LYS A 68 -2.77 -1.11 -9.27
C LYS A 68 -3.23 -2.07 -10.36
N THR A 69 -2.79 -3.33 -10.30
CA THR A 69 -3.07 -4.32 -11.34
C THR A 69 -4.42 -5.02 -11.14
N HIS A 70 -4.87 -5.16 -9.89
CA HIS A 70 -6.14 -5.79 -9.58
C HIS A 70 -7.08 -4.78 -8.93
N LEU A 71 -8.01 -4.26 -9.73
CA LEU A 71 -9.01 -3.32 -9.24
C LEU A 71 -10.04 -4.04 -8.37
N PHE A 72 -10.50 -3.34 -7.32
CA PHE A 72 -11.48 -3.89 -6.40
C PHE A 72 -12.90 -3.75 -6.95
N GLU A 73 -13.60 -4.87 -7.04
CA GLU A 73 -15.02 -4.94 -7.38
C GLU A 73 -15.77 -5.71 -6.30
N PHE A 74 -16.87 -5.17 -5.87
CA PHE A 74 -17.74 -5.82 -4.91
C PHE A 74 -19.20 -5.53 -5.22
N HIS A 75 -19.89 -6.55 -5.74
CA HIS A 75 -21.30 -6.47 -6.08
C HIS A 75 -22.14 -7.00 -4.92
N ASN A 76 -22.64 -6.11 -4.10
CA ASN A 76 -23.61 -6.37 -3.05
C ASN A 76 -24.58 -5.18 -2.99
N LYS A 77 -25.47 -5.11 -1.99
CA LYS A 77 -26.38 -3.95 -1.78
C LYS A 77 -25.68 -2.57 -1.83
N GLN A 78 -24.36 -2.55 -1.87
CA GLN A 78 -23.48 -1.39 -1.99
C GLN A 78 -22.45 -1.72 -3.07
N ASP A 79 -22.80 -1.46 -4.35
CA ASP A 79 -21.86 -1.65 -5.44
C ASP A 79 -20.61 -0.77 -5.24
N TYR A 80 -19.47 -1.42 -5.21
CA TYR A 80 -18.16 -0.80 -5.11
C TYR A 80 -17.31 -1.29 -6.26
N CYS A 81 -17.02 -0.40 -7.21
CA CYS A 81 -16.45 -0.78 -8.49
C CYS A 81 -15.34 0.21 -8.87
N GLU A 82 -14.08 -0.13 -8.58
CA GLU A 82 -12.95 0.72 -8.96
C GLU A 82 -12.83 0.89 -10.48
N ASN A 83 -13.22 -0.08 -11.27
CA ASN A 83 -13.17 0.00 -12.75
C ASN A 83 -14.17 1.01 -13.36
N GLU A 84 -15.08 1.60 -12.58
CA GLU A 84 -15.83 2.79 -12.98
C GLU A 84 -14.98 4.07 -13.00
N VAL A 85 -13.82 4.05 -12.29
CA VAL A 85 -12.97 5.21 -12.11
C VAL A 85 -11.58 4.98 -12.69
N PHE A 86 -11.03 3.77 -12.50
CA PHE A 86 -9.68 3.42 -12.86
C PHE A 86 -9.61 2.35 -13.93
N VAL A 87 -8.46 2.28 -14.60
CA VAL A 87 -8.07 1.14 -15.43
C VAL A 87 -6.95 0.38 -14.73
N PRO A 88 -6.86 -0.96 -14.89
CA PRO A 88 -5.81 -1.74 -14.28
C PRO A 88 -4.44 -1.42 -14.86
N GLY A 89 -3.41 -1.45 -14.02
CA GLY A 89 -2.02 -1.49 -14.44
C GLY A 89 -1.68 -2.82 -15.11
N SER A 90 -0.51 -2.88 -15.75
CA SER A 90 -0.09 -4.05 -16.55
C SER A 90 1.23 -4.68 -16.08
N HIS A 91 1.89 -4.10 -15.08
CA HIS A 91 3.21 -4.53 -14.63
C HIS A 91 3.27 -4.57 -13.12
N LEU A 92 3.97 -5.57 -12.57
CA LEU A 92 4.38 -5.60 -11.17
C LEU A 92 5.70 -4.83 -11.04
N GLN A 93 5.88 -4.13 -9.91
CA GLN A 93 7.00 -3.22 -9.73
C GLN A 93 7.85 -3.60 -8.52
N CYS A 94 9.13 -3.94 -8.77
CA CYS A 94 10.20 -3.90 -7.78
C CYS A 94 11.03 -2.63 -7.98
N PHE A 95 11.68 -2.18 -6.91
CA PHE A 95 12.58 -1.03 -6.94
C PHE A 95 13.74 -1.23 -5.96
N ASP A 96 14.89 -0.66 -6.30
CA ASP A 96 16.08 -0.70 -5.46
C ASP A 96 16.12 0.49 -4.53
N THR A 97 16.54 0.26 -3.29
CA THR A 97 16.82 1.27 -2.28
C THR A 97 18.24 1.11 -1.77
N PRO A 98 18.84 2.09 -1.06
CA PRO A 98 20.14 1.93 -0.46
C PRO A 98 20.26 0.76 0.54
N TRP A 99 19.12 0.25 1.01
CA TRP A 99 19.06 -0.80 2.03
C TRP A 99 18.73 -2.19 1.47
N GLY A 100 18.20 -2.27 0.27
CA GLY A 100 17.79 -3.52 -0.37
C GLY A 100 16.69 -3.32 -1.41
N LYS A 101 16.30 -4.41 -2.06
CA LYS A 101 15.24 -4.40 -3.06
C LYS A 101 13.87 -4.53 -2.41
N CYS A 102 12.92 -3.75 -2.88
CA CYS A 102 11.56 -3.69 -2.38
C CYS A 102 10.55 -3.98 -3.49
N GLY A 103 9.38 -4.48 -3.12
CA GLY A 103 8.24 -4.68 -4.00
C GLY A 103 7.04 -3.86 -3.55
N ILE A 104 6.17 -3.50 -4.48
CA ILE A 104 4.95 -2.76 -4.22
C ILE A 104 3.74 -3.52 -4.73
N LEU A 105 2.69 -3.58 -3.92
CA LEU A 105 1.36 -4.05 -4.26
C LEU A 105 0.33 -3.13 -3.59
N LEU A 106 -0.85 -2.98 -4.17
CA LEU A 106 -1.88 -2.09 -3.64
C LEU A 106 -3.13 -2.87 -3.22
N CYS A 107 -3.43 -2.83 -1.93
CA CYS A 107 -4.71 -3.25 -1.34
C CYS A 107 -5.21 -4.61 -1.86
N TYR A 108 -6.09 -4.61 -2.86
CA TYR A 108 -6.71 -5.83 -3.40
C TYR A 108 -5.71 -6.79 -4.03
N ASP A 109 -4.55 -6.31 -4.52
CA ASP A 109 -3.47 -7.13 -5.04
C ASP A 109 -3.00 -8.20 -4.04
N ILE A 110 -3.06 -7.94 -2.73
CA ILE A 110 -2.63 -8.88 -1.67
C ILE A 110 -3.42 -10.19 -1.69
N ARG A 111 -4.61 -10.20 -2.28
CA ARG A 111 -5.45 -11.40 -2.40
C ARG A 111 -4.89 -12.40 -3.41
N PHE A 112 -4.08 -11.95 -4.34
CA PHE A 112 -3.46 -12.74 -5.40
C PHE A 112 -2.05 -13.16 -4.96
N PRO A 113 -1.86 -14.45 -4.55
CA PRO A 113 -0.55 -14.92 -4.07
C PRO A 113 0.54 -14.76 -5.13
N GLU A 114 0.18 -14.82 -6.40
CA GLU A 114 1.09 -14.65 -7.53
C GLU A 114 1.80 -13.30 -7.51
N VAL A 115 1.12 -12.23 -7.09
CA VAL A 115 1.71 -10.88 -7.01
C VAL A 115 2.88 -10.87 -6.03
N SER A 116 2.64 -11.30 -4.80
CA SER A 116 3.69 -11.35 -3.76
C SER A 116 4.82 -12.32 -4.15
N ARG A 117 4.46 -13.48 -4.74
CA ARG A 117 5.43 -14.49 -5.17
C ARG A 117 6.35 -13.95 -6.26
N ILE A 118 5.82 -13.30 -7.29
CA ILE A 118 6.63 -12.74 -8.38
C ILE A 118 7.54 -11.63 -7.87
N LEU A 119 7.04 -10.74 -6.99
CA LEU A 119 7.85 -9.68 -6.40
C LEU A 119 9.02 -10.26 -5.58
N ALA A 120 8.77 -11.28 -4.74
CA ALA A 120 9.82 -11.95 -3.96
C ALA A 120 10.83 -12.67 -4.87
N GLN A 121 10.37 -13.40 -5.91
CA GLN A 121 11.25 -14.06 -6.88
C GLN A 121 12.11 -13.05 -7.67
N ASN A 122 11.64 -11.81 -7.84
CA ASN A 122 12.43 -10.73 -8.42
C ASN A 122 13.39 -10.07 -7.41
N GLY A 123 13.51 -10.65 -6.20
CA GLY A 123 14.47 -10.27 -5.18
C GLY A 123 13.97 -9.24 -4.17
N ALA A 124 12.67 -8.95 -4.12
CA ALA A 124 12.13 -8.07 -3.08
C ALA A 124 12.30 -8.70 -1.70
N GLN A 125 12.89 -7.96 -0.77
CA GLN A 125 13.08 -8.31 0.63
C GLN A 125 11.99 -7.71 1.53
N ILE A 126 11.40 -6.61 1.08
CA ILE A 126 10.24 -5.98 1.70
C ILE A 126 9.15 -5.81 0.67
N LEU A 127 7.93 -6.18 1.01
CA LEU A 127 6.72 -5.87 0.26
C LEU A 127 5.97 -4.74 0.98
N PHE A 128 5.74 -3.65 0.28
CA PHE A 128 4.87 -2.58 0.76
C PHE A 128 3.46 -2.76 0.19
N CYS A 129 2.47 -2.71 1.07
CA CYS A 129 1.06 -2.87 0.73
C CYS A 129 0.22 -1.70 1.29
N PRO A 130 0.26 -0.52 0.66
CA PRO A 130 -0.75 0.49 0.91
C PRO A 130 -2.15 -0.05 0.63
N ALA A 131 -3.08 0.16 1.57
CA ALA A 131 -4.41 -0.42 1.47
C ALA A 131 -5.49 0.52 2.02
N ALA A 132 -6.74 0.25 1.62
CA ALA A 132 -7.95 0.86 2.15
C ALA A 132 -9.01 -0.24 2.38
N PHE A 133 -8.66 -1.23 3.19
CA PHE A 133 -9.60 -2.30 3.54
C PHE A 133 -10.74 -1.74 4.39
N ASN A 134 -11.98 -2.12 4.06
CA ASN A 134 -13.12 -1.80 4.90
C ASN A 134 -13.07 -2.58 6.22
N GLU A 135 -13.78 -2.09 7.24
CA GLU A 135 -13.78 -2.64 8.59
C GLU A 135 -14.06 -4.16 8.64
N GLN A 136 -15.02 -4.64 7.85
CA GLN A 136 -15.38 -6.08 7.86
C GLN A 136 -14.27 -6.94 7.26
N ALA A 137 -13.67 -6.50 6.16
CA ALA A 137 -12.56 -7.20 5.53
C ALA A 137 -11.28 -7.11 6.38
N THR A 138 -11.04 -5.99 7.03
CA THR A 138 -9.92 -5.83 7.97
C THR A 138 -10.01 -6.86 9.10
N LYS A 139 -11.13 -6.94 9.79
CA LYS A 139 -11.34 -7.88 10.90
C LYS A 139 -11.19 -9.36 10.53
N LYS A 140 -11.54 -9.72 9.28
CA LYS A 140 -11.57 -11.12 8.84
C LYS A 140 -10.34 -11.56 8.07
N HIS A 141 -9.72 -10.67 7.30
CA HIS A 141 -8.78 -11.07 6.27
C HIS A 141 -7.41 -10.39 6.37
N TRP A 142 -7.33 -9.16 6.90
CA TRP A 142 -6.12 -8.34 6.80
C TRP A 142 -4.88 -9.02 7.40
N ARG A 143 -4.94 -9.43 8.67
CA ARG A 143 -3.85 -10.17 9.33
C ARG A 143 -3.50 -11.46 8.61
N LEU A 144 -4.51 -12.23 8.19
CA LEU A 144 -4.29 -13.49 7.48
C LEU A 144 -3.51 -13.28 6.18
N PHE A 145 -3.90 -12.29 5.38
CA PHE A 145 -3.19 -12.00 4.14
C PHE A 145 -1.77 -11.50 4.41
N THR A 146 -1.59 -10.52 5.28
CA THR A 146 -0.27 -9.94 5.55
C THR A 146 0.71 -10.97 6.08
N GLN A 147 0.30 -11.78 7.07
CA GLN A 147 1.13 -12.84 7.63
C GLN A 147 1.43 -13.94 6.60
N THR A 148 0.42 -14.40 5.84
CA THR A 148 0.63 -15.45 4.85
C THR A 148 1.57 -14.98 3.74
N ARG A 149 1.38 -13.75 3.19
CA ARG A 149 2.25 -13.24 2.12
C ARG A 149 3.69 -13.02 2.59
N ALA A 150 3.89 -12.60 3.83
CA ALA A 150 5.24 -12.51 4.43
C ALA A 150 5.87 -13.89 4.59
N LEU A 151 5.17 -14.81 5.25
CA LEU A 151 5.66 -16.16 5.58
C LEU A 151 5.96 -17.00 4.34
N GLU A 152 5.03 -17.11 3.38
CA GLU A 152 5.19 -17.98 2.22
C GLU A 152 6.25 -17.51 1.22
N ASN A 153 6.68 -16.25 1.33
CA ASN A 153 7.69 -15.64 0.47
C ASN A 153 8.98 -15.29 1.23
N GLU A 154 9.03 -15.53 2.55
CA GLU A 154 10.20 -15.28 3.39
C GLU A 154 10.69 -13.83 3.29
N VAL A 155 9.75 -12.86 3.34
CA VAL A 155 10.02 -11.42 3.20
C VAL A 155 9.33 -10.62 4.30
N PHE A 156 9.80 -9.41 4.58
CA PHE A 156 9.01 -8.46 5.35
C PHE A 156 7.79 -7.99 4.55
N LEU A 157 6.66 -7.78 5.22
CA LEU A 157 5.49 -7.14 4.63
C LEU A 157 5.03 -5.98 5.50
N CYS A 158 5.01 -4.78 4.93
CA CYS A 158 4.51 -3.56 5.54
C CYS A 158 3.16 -3.19 4.92
N GLY A 159 2.08 -3.51 5.61
CA GLY A 159 0.72 -3.15 5.23
C GLY A 159 0.29 -1.86 5.92
N VAL A 160 -0.11 -0.83 5.16
CA VAL A 160 -0.51 0.46 5.71
C VAL A 160 -1.93 0.80 5.29
N ALA A 161 -2.78 1.02 6.29
CA ALA A 161 -4.20 1.31 6.13
C ALA A 161 -4.56 2.65 6.81
N PRO A 162 -5.58 3.38 6.35
CA PRO A 162 -6.03 4.58 7.02
C PRO A 162 -6.62 4.24 8.40
N ALA A 163 -6.50 5.16 9.36
CA ALA A 163 -7.24 5.08 10.61
C ALA A 163 -8.74 4.89 10.36
N LYS A 164 -9.45 4.41 11.34
CA LYS A 164 -10.89 4.18 11.21
C LYS A 164 -11.63 5.49 11.00
N TYR A 165 -12.27 5.62 9.87
CA TYR A 165 -13.17 6.70 9.55
C TYR A 165 -14.34 6.19 8.71
N THR A 166 -15.45 6.91 8.74
CA THR A 166 -16.61 6.60 7.91
C THR A 166 -16.87 7.72 6.91
N TYR A 167 -17.02 7.37 5.66
CA TYR A 167 -17.48 8.26 4.61
C TYR A 167 -18.60 7.56 3.83
N LYS A 168 -19.82 8.11 3.92
CA LYS A 168 -21.04 7.49 3.37
C LYS A 168 -21.19 6.04 3.87
N ASN A 169 -21.15 5.07 2.98
CA ASN A 169 -21.32 3.65 3.27
C ASN A 169 -19.98 2.89 3.43
N TYR A 170 -18.85 3.59 3.34
CA TYR A 170 -17.53 3.01 3.54
C TYR A 170 -16.98 3.37 4.91
N THR A 171 -16.53 2.37 5.64
CA THR A 171 -15.78 2.54 6.91
C THR A 171 -14.45 1.82 6.77
N SER A 172 -13.33 2.55 6.92
CA SER A 172 -11.98 1.96 6.93
C SER A 172 -11.73 1.16 8.21
N GLY A 173 -10.85 0.17 8.11
CA GLY A 173 -10.63 -0.76 9.22
C GLY A 173 -9.47 -0.43 10.16
N GLY A 174 -8.56 0.48 9.79
CA GLY A 174 -7.31 0.69 10.53
C GLY A 174 -6.33 -0.48 10.40
N HIS A 175 -5.57 -0.72 11.46
CA HIS A 175 -4.68 -1.87 11.64
C HIS A 175 -3.51 -1.93 10.66
N SER A 176 -2.79 -0.80 10.46
CA SER A 176 -1.49 -0.85 9.80
C SER A 176 -0.57 -1.83 10.51
N ILE A 177 0.20 -2.63 9.75
CA ILE A 177 0.90 -3.80 10.28
C ILE A 177 2.25 -3.98 9.58
N LEU A 178 3.26 -4.41 10.35
CA LEU A 178 4.52 -4.93 9.83
C LEU A 178 4.69 -6.38 10.27
N VAL A 179 4.98 -7.25 9.31
CA VAL A 179 5.17 -8.69 9.52
C VAL A 179 6.57 -9.07 9.04
N ASP A 180 7.26 -9.94 9.77
CA ASP A 180 8.56 -10.49 9.39
C ASP A 180 8.44 -11.72 8.46
N GLY A 181 9.57 -12.22 7.96
CA GLY A 181 9.62 -13.38 7.06
C GLY A 181 9.18 -14.71 7.72
N PHE A 182 9.10 -14.77 9.06
CA PHE A 182 8.54 -15.91 9.80
C PHE A 182 7.02 -15.81 10.01
N GLY A 183 6.37 -14.74 9.51
CA GLY A 183 4.95 -14.47 9.71
C GLY A 183 4.61 -13.88 11.08
N ASN A 184 5.61 -13.47 11.89
CA ASN A 184 5.36 -12.82 13.17
C ASN A 184 4.99 -11.35 12.95
N ILE A 185 4.02 -10.88 13.72
CA ILE A 185 3.65 -9.46 13.74
C ILE A 185 4.71 -8.70 14.56
N VAL A 186 5.53 -7.88 13.88
CA VAL A 186 6.53 -7.02 14.51
C VAL A 186 5.85 -5.84 15.19
N VAL A 187 4.89 -5.23 14.51
CA VAL A 187 4.05 -4.16 15.06
C VAL A 187 2.69 -4.16 14.35
N GLU A 188 1.66 -3.82 15.09
CA GLU A 188 0.33 -3.54 14.55
C GLU A 188 -0.23 -2.30 15.26
N LEU A 189 -0.77 -1.36 14.47
CA LEU A 189 -1.49 -0.20 14.98
C LEU A 189 -2.96 -0.56 15.21
N GLY A 190 -3.66 0.28 15.97
CA GLY A 190 -5.10 0.14 16.21
C GLY A 190 -5.96 0.81 15.14
N GLU A 191 -7.16 1.20 15.55
CA GLU A 191 -8.13 1.90 14.72
C GLU A 191 -7.88 3.44 14.69
N GLU A 192 -7.12 3.97 15.66
CA GLU A 192 -6.87 5.40 15.80
C GLU A 192 -5.77 5.91 14.87
N GLU A 193 -5.74 7.23 14.63
CA GLU A 193 -4.65 7.88 13.91
C GLU A 193 -3.34 7.72 14.68
N ALA A 194 -2.36 7.11 14.02
CA ALA A 194 -1.06 6.84 14.63
C ALA A 194 0.05 6.79 13.58
N CYS A 195 1.27 7.08 14.04
CA CYS A 195 2.49 6.87 13.28
C CYS A 195 3.48 6.09 14.16
N LYS A 196 4.15 5.10 13.58
CA LYS A 196 5.13 4.28 14.28
C LYS A 196 6.40 4.17 13.45
N VAL A 197 7.54 4.40 14.11
CA VAL A 197 8.87 4.09 13.56
C VAL A 197 9.29 2.73 14.08
N VAL A 198 9.79 1.90 13.18
CA VAL A 198 10.24 0.53 13.48
C VAL A 198 11.57 0.29 12.77
N ASP A 199 12.57 -0.14 13.51
CA ASP A 199 13.83 -0.60 12.94
C ASP A 199 13.71 -2.07 12.55
N ILE A 200 14.18 -2.42 11.35
CA ILE A 200 14.22 -3.78 10.84
C ILE A 200 15.63 -4.08 10.33
N ASP A 201 16.09 -5.32 10.52
CA ASP A 201 17.32 -5.80 9.90
C ASP A 201 16.96 -6.76 8.74
N LEU A 202 17.29 -6.37 7.51
CA LEU A 202 17.01 -7.21 6.34
C LEU A 202 17.83 -8.52 6.32
N ASN A 203 18.89 -8.61 7.10
CA ASN A 203 19.62 -9.87 7.27
C ASN A 203 18.80 -10.93 8.02
N ASP A 204 17.75 -10.55 8.73
CA ASP A 204 16.86 -11.50 9.40
C ASP A 204 16.13 -12.41 8.40
N ILE A 205 15.96 -11.99 7.15
CA ILE A 205 15.43 -12.82 6.06
C ILE A 205 16.31 -14.07 5.82
N ASN A 206 17.62 -13.94 5.97
CA ASN A 206 18.55 -15.06 5.79
C ASN A 206 18.46 -16.11 6.91
N LYS A 207 17.66 -15.89 7.94
CA LYS A 207 17.44 -16.81 9.07
C LYS A 207 16.17 -17.65 8.91
N VAL A 208 15.33 -17.37 7.90
CA VAL A 208 14.06 -18.07 7.60
C VAL A 208 14.25 -19.42 6.85
#